data_bfa6b0a64449fea81f4485ff3b0d85c4
#
_entry.id   bfa6b0a64449fea81f4485ff3b0d85c4
#
_cell.length_a   1.000
_cell.length_b   1.000
_cell.length_c   1.000
_cell.angle_alpha   90.00
_cell.angle_beta   90.00
_cell.angle_gamma   90.00
#
_symmetry.space_group_name_H-M   'P 1'
#
loop_
_entity.id
_entity.type
_entity.pdbx_description
1 polymer ?
#
loop_
_entity_poly.entity_id
_entity_poly.type
_entity_poly.pdbx_seq_one_letter_code
_entity_poly.pdbx_strand_id
1 'polypeptide(L)'
;MRTSFRVGLVVAAALAALAAVTHASARQACAAGTRTSNGVTYRTFCGPAHATLHDGGKTYTFKGGNCMKSGATFAINIGTITLPPGKPKYNYFGITVSGAHAGKQTNQAVAWSRSNGKQGSLYRTTVTFSSGLKKGTFAGQNILGGGNGSGTFSCS
;
A
#
# COMPACT_ATOMS: atom_id res chain seq x y z
N MET A 1 5.21 -78.82 -44.09
CA MET A 1 4.35 -78.04 -43.12
C MET A 1 5.25 -77.13 -42.35
N ARG A 2 5.22 -75.82 -42.63
CA ARG A 2 5.98 -74.80 -41.90
C ARG A 2 4.99 -73.78 -41.34
N THR A 3 4.84 -73.78 -40.05
CA THR A 3 3.94 -72.87 -39.27
C THR A 3 4.77 -71.67 -38.84
N SER A 4 4.44 -70.51 -39.40
CA SER A 4 5.07 -69.22 -39.01
C SER A 4 4.29 -68.60 -37.89
N PHE A 5 4.90 -68.45 -36.71
CA PHE A 5 4.39 -67.65 -35.59
C PHE A 5 4.74 -66.19 -35.83
N ARG A 6 3.72 -65.36 -35.93
CA ARG A 6 3.88 -63.88 -35.89
C ARG A 6 3.71 -63.39 -34.45
N VAL A 7 4.82 -62.94 -33.91
CA VAL A 7 4.82 -62.24 -32.58
C VAL A 7 4.38 -60.77 -32.83
N GLY A 8 3.22 -60.44 -32.30
CA GLY A 8 2.73 -59.05 -32.30
C GLY A 8 3.34 -58.26 -31.16
N LEU A 9 4.09 -57.21 -31.50
CA LEU A 9 4.67 -56.26 -30.54
C LEU A 9 3.60 -55.24 -30.16
N VAL A 10 3.10 -55.32 -28.93
CA VAL A 10 2.18 -54.33 -28.36
C VAL A 10 3.05 -53.24 -27.70
N VAL A 11 3.12 -52.08 -28.33
CA VAL A 11 3.75 -50.88 -27.79
C VAL A 11 2.73 -50.18 -26.92
N ALA A 12 2.86 -50.29 -25.58
CA ALA A 12 2.09 -49.53 -24.62
C ALA A 12 2.70 -48.13 -24.49
N ALA A 13 2.07 -47.13 -25.07
CA ALA A 13 2.42 -45.71 -24.85
C ALA A 13 1.93 -45.24 -23.49
N ALA A 14 2.82 -45.11 -22.53
CA ALA A 14 2.55 -44.50 -21.23
C ALA A 14 2.56 -42.98 -21.40
N LEU A 15 1.38 -42.35 -21.40
CA LEU A 15 1.20 -40.90 -21.34
C LEU A 15 1.47 -40.46 -19.91
N ALA A 16 2.67 -39.94 -19.65
CA ALA A 16 2.98 -39.22 -18.40
C ALA A 16 2.32 -37.85 -18.46
N ALA A 17 1.19 -37.69 -17.78
CA ALA A 17 0.56 -36.40 -17.53
C ALA A 17 1.42 -35.63 -16.52
N LEU A 18 2.23 -34.67 -16.97
CA LEU A 18 2.88 -33.68 -16.12
C LEU A 18 1.79 -32.74 -15.59
N ALA A 19 1.33 -32.99 -14.36
CA ALA A 19 0.54 -32.03 -13.59
C ALA A 19 1.45 -30.84 -13.26
N ALA A 20 1.31 -29.73 -14.00
CA ALA A 20 1.90 -28.44 -13.66
C ALA A 20 1.27 -27.97 -12.36
N VAL A 21 1.94 -28.19 -11.23
CA VAL A 21 1.57 -27.60 -9.95
C VAL A 21 1.87 -26.11 -10.03
N THR A 22 0.89 -25.32 -10.40
CA THR A 22 0.96 -23.87 -10.31
C THR A 22 1.00 -23.50 -8.81
N HIS A 23 2.20 -23.23 -8.31
CA HIS A 23 2.38 -22.62 -6.99
C HIS A 23 1.82 -21.21 -7.07
N ALA A 24 0.53 -21.05 -6.78
CA ALA A 24 -0.04 -19.74 -6.45
C ALA A 24 0.68 -19.30 -5.19
N SER A 25 1.68 -18.40 -5.32
CA SER A 25 2.28 -17.71 -4.19
C SER A 25 1.16 -17.02 -3.43
N ALA A 26 0.70 -17.60 -2.34
CA ALA A 26 -0.24 -16.96 -1.43
C ALA A 26 0.40 -15.65 -1.01
N ARG A 27 -0.08 -14.52 -1.54
CA ARG A 27 0.34 -13.19 -1.09
C ARG A 27 0.08 -13.17 0.40
N GLN A 28 1.14 -13.11 1.18
CA GLN A 28 1.04 -13.09 2.62
C GLN A 28 0.05 -12.01 3.02
N ALA A 29 -1.06 -12.40 3.64
CA ALA A 29 -2.13 -11.49 3.99
C ALA A 29 -1.55 -10.39 4.89
N CYS A 30 -1.83 -9.12 4.54
CA CYS A 30 -1.39 -8.00 5.36
C CYS A 30 -1.96 -8.14 6.77
N ALA A 31 -1.12 -8.12 7.78
CA ALA A 31 -1.55 -8.23 9.18
C ALA A 31 -1.55 -6.84 9.83
N ALA A 32 -2.73 -6.24 9.90
CA ALA A 32 -2.94 -4.94 10.53
C ALA A 32 -2.72 -5.01 12.06
N GLY A 33 -2.33 -3.90 12.65
CA GLY A 33 -2.20 -3.76 14.09
C GLY A 33 -0.86 -3.20 14.54
N THR A 34 -0.73 -3.04 15.86
CA THR A 34 0.49 -2.55 16.52
C THR A 34 1.32 -3.74 17.00
N ARG A 35 2.62 -3.68 16.76
CA ARG A 35 3.59 -4.70 17.16
C ARG A 35 4.87 -4.05 17.64
N THR A 36 5.61 -4.77 18.51
CA THR A 36 6.96 -4.39 18.94
C THR A 36 7.94 -5.47 18.53
N SER A 37 9.03 -5.07 17.89
CA SER A 37 10.14 -5.96 17.52
C SER A 37 11.46 -5.24 17.71
N ASN A 38 12.41 -5.89 18.37
CA ASN A 38 13.73 -5.32 18.68
C ASN A 38 13.65 -3.93 19.34
N GLY A 39 12.74 -3.75 20.30
CA GLY A 39 12.55 -2.49 21.00
C GLY A 39 11.88 -1.37 20.19
N VAL A 40 11.48 -1.65 18.95
CA VAL A 40 10.80 -0.67 18.07
C VAL A 40 9.34 -1.04 17.94
N THR A 41 8.45 -0.12 18.30
CA THR A 41 7.01 -0.27 18.10
C THR A 41 6.60 0.32 16.74
N TYR A 42 5.79 -0.41 16.01
CA TYR A 42 5.26 0.00 14.72
C TYR A 42 3.80 -0.40 14.57
N ARG A 43 3.08 0.33 13.73
CA ARG A 43 1.68 0.04 13.39
C ARG A 43 1.53 -0.13 11.90
N THR A 44 0.96 -1.27 11.49
CA THR A 44 0.66 -1.60 10.09
C THR A 44 -0.81 -1.37 9.79
N PHE A 45 -1.08 -0.76 8.66
CA PHE A 45 -2.41 -0.54 8.11
C PHE A 45 -2.58 -1.40 6.87
N CYS A 46 -3.75 -2.00 6.72
CA CYS A 46 -4.07 -2.91 5.62
C CYS A 46 -5.38 -2.48 4.95
N GLY A 47 -5.51 -2.77 3.68
CA GLY A 47 -6.70 -2.51 2.90
C GLY A 47 -6.39 -1.99 1.50
N PRO A 48 -7.41 -1.54 0.75
CA PRO A 48 -7.27 -1.14 -0.65
C PRO A 48 -6.71 0.28 -0.84
N ALA A 49 -6.61 1.10 0.22
CA ALA A 49 -6.19 2.48 0.09
C ALA A 49 -4.79 2.61 -0.52
N HIS A 50 -4.63 3.60 -1.38
CA HIS A 50 -3.37 3.93 -2.02
C HIS A 50 -3.23 5.45 -2.20
N ALA A 51 -1.98 5.91 -2.34
CA ALA A 51 -1.67 7.31 -2.58
C ALA A 51 -0.44 7.46 -3.48
N THR A 52 -0.39 8.56 -4.22
CA THR A 52 0.80 9.01 -4.94
C THR A 52 1.17 10.39 -4.42
N LEU A 53 2.44 10.57 -4.08
CA LEU A 53 3.01 11.84 -3.60
C LEU A 53 4.10 12.27 -4.58
N HIS A 54 4.04 13.49 -5.05
CA HIS A 54 5.11 14.19 -5.76
C HIS A 54 5.77 15.17 -4.78
N ASP A 55 7.05 15.00 -4.52
CA ASP A 55 7.80 15.82 -3.56
C ASP A 55 9.27 15.94 -4.00
N GLY A 56 9.78 17.17 -4.09
CA GLY A 56 11.17 17.47 -4.48
C GLY A 56 11.55 16.85 -5.84
N GLY A 57 10.66 16.88 -6.83
CA GLY A 57 10.88 16.28 -8.16
C GLY A 57 10.82 14.76 -8.20
N LYS A 58 10.46 14.11 -7.09
CA LYS A 58 10.31 12.65 -6.98
C LYS A 58 8.86 12.24 -6.80
N THR A 59 8.53 11.07 -7.34
CA THR A 59 7.21 10.46 -7.17
C THR A 59 7.33 9.24 -6.25
N TYR A 60 6.48 9.21 -5.24
CA TYR A 60 6.37 8.10 -4.29
C TYR A 60 4.97 7.50 -4.37
N THR A 61 4.91 6.17 -4.46
CA THR A 61 3.63 5.44 -4.42
C THR A 61 3.55 4.65 -3.13
N PHE A 62 2.39 4.72 -2.48
CA PHE A 62 2.05 3.99 -1.26
C PHE A 62 0.81 3.14 -1.53
N LYS A 63 0.81 1.89 -1.08
CA LYS A 63 -0.28 0.92 -1.28
C LYS A 63 -0.48 0.09 -0.01
N GLY A 64 -1.68 -0.42 0.16
CA GLY A 64 -2.01 -1.30 1.29
C GLY A 64 -2.29 -0.49 2.56
N GLY A 65 -3.44 0.11 2.63
CA GLY A 65 -3.86 0.91 3.77
C GLY A 65 -5.37 1.02 3.89
N ASN A 66 -5.84 1.84 4.80
CA ASN A 66 -7.26 2.06 5.02
C ASN A 66 -7.61 3.55 5.11
N CYS A 67 -8.88 3.82 4.88
CA CYS A 67 -9.51 5.10 5.16
C CYS A 67 -10.50 4.89 6.31
N MET A 68 -10.48 5.79 7.27
CA MET A 68 -11.36 5.75 8.43
C MET A 68 -12.04 7.09 8.63
N LYS A 69 -13.30 7.06 9.01
CA LYS A 69 -14.04 8.23 9.48
C LYS A 69 -14.47 7.98 10.92
N SER A 70 -14.12 8.90 11.81
CA SER A 70 -14.52 8.87 13.22
C SER A 70 -15.04 10.26 13.59
N GLY A 71 -16.35 10.35 13.77
CA GLY A 71 -17.00 11.66 13.94
C GLY A 71 -16.74 12.59 12.76
N ALA A 72 -16.22 13.78 13.04
CA ALA A 72 -15.85 14.77 12.02
C ALA A 72 -14.46 14.56 11.43
N THR A 73 -13.66 13.63 11.96
CA THR A 73 -12.29 13.36 11.48
C THR A 73 -12.29 12.26 10.46
N PHE A 74 -11.58 12.49 9.36
CA PHE A 74 -11.27 11.50 8.34
C PHE A 74 -9.76 11.26 8.30
N ALA A 75 -9.34 10.01 8.30
CA ALA A 75 -7.94 9.63 8.24
C ALA A 75 -7.69 8.60 7.14
N ILE A 76 -6.60 8.80 6.43
CA ILE A 76 -6.03 7.83 5.48
C ILE A 76 -4.70 7.39 6.07
N ASN A 77 -4.52 6.09 6.22
CA ASN A 77 -3.27 5.51 6.70
C ASN A 77 -2.85 4.37 5.77
N ILE A 78 -1.67 4.46 5.18
CA ILE A 78 -1.17 3.51 4.18
C ILE A 78 0.23 3.03 4.60
N GLY A 79 0.42 1.71 4.61
CA GLY A 79 1.70 1.08 4.93
C GLY A 79 1.94 0.90 6.43
N THR A 80 3.17 1.08 6.88
CA THR A 80 3.58 0.87 8.27
C THR A 80 4.27 2.11 8.81
N ILE A 81 3.81 2.61 9.95
CA ILE A 81 4.44 3.72 10.67
C ILE A 81 5.26 3.20 11.85
N THR A 82 6.48 3.71 12.03
CA THR A 82 7.25 3.54 13.27
C THR A 82 6.72 4.53 14.29
N LEU A 83 6.37 4.06 15.47
CA LEU A 83 5.89 4.91 16.55
C LEU A 83 7.06 5.49 17.36
N PRO A 84 6.93 6.71 17.89
CA PRO A 84 7.94 7.31 18.77
C PRO A 84 8.24 6.41 19.99
N PRO A 85 9.49 6.39 20.48
CA PRO A 85 10.63 7.21 20.06
C PRO A 85 11.45 6.66 18.86
N GLY A 86 10.94 5.65 18.15
CA GLY A 86 11.65 5.00 17.05
C GLY A 86 11.84 5.89 15.82
N LYS A 87 12.98 5.76 15.15
CA LYS A 87 13.22 6.41 13.85
C LYS A 87 12.43 5.71 12.74
N PRO A 88 11.95 6.43 11.69
CA PRO A 88 11.24 5.82 10.57
C PRO A 88 12.03 4.71 9.89
N LYS A 89 11.46 3.51 9.83
CA LYS A 89 12.05 2.32 9.18
C LYS A 89 11.20 1.76 8.05
N TYR A 90 9.96 2.25 7.91
CA TYR A 90 8.97 1.69 7.00
C TYR A 90 8.39 2.76 6.08
N ASN A 91 7.77 2.29 5.00
CA ASN A 91 6.99 3.16 4.12
C ASN A 91 5.64 3.43 4.76
N TYR A 92 5.35 4.68 4.98
CA TYR A 92 4.09 5.16 5.53
C TYR A 92 3.64 6.44 4.82
N PHE A 93 2.33 6.57 4.64
CA PHE A 93 1.67 7.78 4.21
C PHE A 93 0.39 7.97 5.00
N GLY A 94 0.17 9.17 5.51
CA GLY A 94 -1.02 9.53 6.27
C GLY A 94 -1.56 10.90 5.91
N ILE A 95 -2.89 10.99 5.86
CA ILE A 95 -3.64 12.26 5.80
C ILE A 95 -4.61 12.26 6.96
N THR A 96 -4.69 13.37 7.68
CA THR A 96 -5.73 13.61 8.70
C THR A 96 -6.46 14.89 8.34
N VAL A 97 -7.78 14.80 8.26
CA VAL A 97 -8.67 15.90 7.89
C VAL A 97 -9.73 16.07 8.98
N SER A 98 -9.77 17.23 9.61
CA SER A 98 -10.83 17.59 10.55
C SER A 98 -11.98 18.24 9.80
N GLY A 99 -13.22 17.93 10.18
CA GLY A 99 -14.42 18.46 9.50
C GLY A 99 -14.59 17.94 8.08
N ALA A 100 -14.22 16.68 7.81
CA ALA A 100 -14.18 16.13 6.47
C ALA A 100 -15.52 16.14 5.74
N HIS A 101 -15.56 16.81 4.58
CA HIS A 101 -16.72 16.91 3.66
C HIS A 101 -16.20 16.89 2.20
N ALA A 102 -17.08 16.70 1.24
CA ALA A 102 -16.74 16.82 -0.17
C ALA A 102 -16.26 18.24 -0.53
N GLY A 103 -15.31 18.34 -1.43
CA GLY A 103 -14.72 19.61 -1.84
C GLY A 103 -13.42 19.95 -1.12
N LYS A 104 -13.05 21.22 -1.16
CA LYS A 104 -11.75 21.75 -0.72
C LYS A 104 -11.74 22.06 0.78
N GLN A 105 -10.68 21.61 1.46
CA GLN A 105 -10.41 21.88 2.87
C GLN A 105 -8.95 22.27 3.05
N THR A 106 -8.68 23.29 3.85
CA THR A 106 -7.34 23.85 4.07
C THR A 106 -6.81 23.51 5.46
N ASN A 107 -5.52 23.73 5.69
CA ASN A 107 -4.83 23.53 6.97
C ASN A 107 -4.94 22.10 7.50
N GLN A 108 -4.90 21.12 6.59
CA GLN A 108 -4.92 19.71 6.94
C GLN A 108 -3.50 19.15 7.14
N ALA A 109 -3.38 17.99 7.78
CA ALA A 109 -2.11 17.35 8.05
C ALA A 109 -1.85 16.20 7.06
N VAL A 110 -0.68 16.23 6.43
CA VAL A 110 -0.15 15.13 5.61
C VAL A 110 1.27 14.82 6.09
N ALA A 111 1.54 13.54 6.33
CA ALA A 111 2.86 13.06 6.72
C ALA A 111 3.23 11.80 5.96
N TRP A 112 4.52 11.59 5.73
CA TRP A 112 5.00 10.39 5.07
C TRP A 112 6.41 10.00 5.57
N SER A 113 6.74 8.73 5.43
CA SER A 113 8.09 8.21 5.64
C SER A 113 8.43 7.11 4.65
N ARG A 114 9.73 6.84 4.48
CA ARG A 114 10.28 5.79 3.63
C ARG A 114 11.18 4.87 4.43
N SER A 115 11.32 3.63 4.00
CA SER A 115 12.17 2.62 4.63
C SER A 115 13.66 3.01 4.70
N ASN A 116 14.10 3.96 3.86
CA ASN A 116 15.45 4.51 3.87
C ASN A 116 15.65 5.70 4.83
N GLY A 117 14.70 5.91 5.76
CA GLY A 117 14.75 6.99 6.76
C GLY A 117 14.28 8.36 6.27
N LYS A 118 13.99 8.54 4.97
CA LYS A 118 13.39 9.78 4.47
C LYS A 118 11.99 9.94 5.03
N GLN A 119 11.66 11.16 5.41
CA GLN A 119 10.34 11.52 5.90
C GLN A 119 10.00 12.96 5.52
N GLY A 120 8.74 13.29 5.56
CA GLY A 120 8.26 14.64 5.32
C GLY A 120 6.88 14.87 5.92
N SER A 121 6.55 16.14 6.04
CA SER A 121 5.22 16.60 6.41
C SER A 121 4.87 17.82 5.56
N LEU A 122 3.64 17.86 5.07
CA LEU A 122 3.14 19.00 4.34
C LEU A 122 2.40 19.94 5.30
N TYR A 123 2.77 21.19 5.26
CA TYR A 123 2.16 22.27 6.02
C TYR A 123 1.23 23.10 5.14
N ARG A 124 0.25 23.77 5.72
CA ARG A 124 -0.80 24.51 5.02
C ARG A 124 -1.43 23.69 3.89
N THR A 125 -1.63 22.41 4.16
CA THR A 125 -2.10 21.49 3.14
C THR A 125 -3.56 21.74 2.82
N THR A 126 -3.84 21.81 1.53
CA THR A 126 -5.20 21.74 1.00
C THR A 126 -5.47 20.29 0.60
N VAL A 127 -6.58 19.74 1.08
CA VAL A 127 -7.11 18.44 0.66
C VAL A 127 -8.44 18.69 -0.04
N THR A 128 -8.61 18.11 -1.23
CA THR A 128 -9.87 18.19 -1.98
C THR A 128 -10.43 16.80 -2.15
N PHE A 129 -11.59 16.53 -1.56
CA PHE A 129 -12.28 15.25 -1.68
C PHE A 129 -13.29 15.27 -2.83
N SER A 130 -13.41 14.12 -3.51
CA SER A 130 -14.57 13.80 -4.34
C SER A 130 -15.81 13.57 -3.46
N SER A 131 -16.99 13.51 -4.08
CA SER A 131 -18.22 13.04 -3.42
C SER A 131 -17.98 11.67 -2.79
N GLY A 132 -18.50 11.45 -1.58
CA GLY A 132 -18.35 10.20 -0.83
C GLY A 132 -17.00 9.99 -0.14
N LEU A 133 -16.09 10.95 -0.18
CA LEU A 133 -14.78 10.95 0.50
C LEU A 133 -13.85 9.77 0.12
N LYS A 134 -14.11 9.10 -1.00
CA LYS A 134 -13.37 7.89 -1.38
C LYS A 134 -12.05 8.16 -2.11
N LYS A 135 -11.90 9.33 -2.70
CA LYS A 135 -10.70 9.76 -3.43
C LYS A 135 -10.54 11.27 -3.38
N GLY A 136 -9.35 11.73 -3.66
CA GLY A 136 -9.09 13.16 -3.69
C GLY A 136 -7.64 13.50 -4.05
N THR A 137 -7.35 14.79 -3.94
CA THR A 137 -6.02 15.37 -4.14
C THR A 137 -5.56 16.09 -2.89
N PHE A 138 -4.27 16.30 -2.77
CA PHE A 138 -3.70 17.13 -1.72
C PHE A 138 -2.52 17.95 -2.26
N ALA A 139 -2.27 19.12 -1.69
CA ALA A 139 -1.11 19.94 -1.98
C ALA A 139 -0.75 20.80 -0.77
N GLY A 140 0.55 20.96 -0.50
CA GLY A 140 1.06 21.75 0.62
C GLY A 140 2.56 22.00 0.52
N GLN A 141 3.13 22.73 1.47
CA GLN A 141 4.56 22.98 1.56
C GLN A 141 5.25 21.90 2.39
N ASN A 142 6.33 21.31 1.87
CA ASN A 142 7.14 20.36 2.63
C ASN A 142 8.06 21.10 3.59
N ILE A 143 7.79 20.96 4.90
CA ILE A 143 8.55 21.66 5.95
C ILE A 143 9.91 21.04 6.26
N LEU A 144 10.15 19.78 5.88
CA LEU A 144 11.42 19.08 6.16
C LEU A 144 12.35 19.05 4.95
N GLY A 145 11.83 19.14 3.73
CA GLY A 145 12.60 19.02 2.50
C GLY A 145 12.66 20.30 1.66
N GLY A 146 11.90 21.33 2.02
CA GLY A 146 11.69 22.52 1.20
C GLY A 146 10.85 22.23 -0.05
N GLY A 147 10.24 23.28 -0.64
CA GLY A 147 9.40 23.15 -1.83
C GLY A 147 7.96 22.73 -1.56
N ASN A 148 7.27 22.33 -2.61
CA ASN A 148 5.86 21.94 -2.56
C ASN A 148 5.72 20.43 -2.76
N GLY A 149 4.86 19.82 -1.99
CA GLY A 149 4.41 18.45 -2.19
C GLY A 149 2.95 18.42 -2.65
N SER A 150 2.61 17.50 -3.54
CA SER A 150 1.23 17.31 -4.00
C SER A 150 0.99 15.85 -4.37
N GLY A 151 -0.28 15.49 -4.51
CA GLY A 151 -0.59 14.13 -4.93
C GLY A 151 -2.06 13.80 -4.93
N THR A 152 -2.31 12.50 -5.03
CA THR A 152 -3.65 11.92 -5.07
C THR A 152 -3.77 10.78 -4.06
N PHE A 153 -4.98 10.45 -3.67
CA PHE A 153 -5.29 9.28 -2.86
C PHE A 153 -6.61 8.63 -3.30
N SER A 154 -6.72 7.35 -3.00
CA SER A 154 -7.98 6.59 -3.11
C SER A 154 -8.11 5.63 -1.93
N CYS A 155 -9.34 5.38 -1.51
CA CYS A 155 -9.72 4.44 -0.46
C CYS A 155 -10.13 3.06 -1.00
N SER A 156 -10.17 2.91 -2.30
CA SER A 156 -10.60 1.70 -3.03
C SER A 156 -9.77 1.52 -4.29
#